data_1df19a40a4c7e18aee5cb74b887dec2d
#
_entry.id   1df19a40a4c7e18aee5cb74b887dec2d
#
_cell.length_a   1.000
_cell.length_b   1.000
_cell.length_c   1.000
_cell.angle_alpha   90.00
_cell.angle_beta   90.00
_cell.angle_gamma   90.00
#
_symmetry.space_group_name_H-M   'P 1'
#
loop_
_entity.id
_entity.type
_entity.pdbx_description
1 polymer ?
#
loop_
_entity_poly.entity_id
_entity_poly.type
_entity_poly.pdbx_seq_one_letter_code
_entity_poly.pdbx_strand_id
1 'polypeptide(L)'
;MTSFKVSRRQVLGGMAAVLAAPAFIRDARAAEVILRLHHFLPPVAPMHSKFFEPWAKEIMDASNGAIEVQIFPAMQLGGKPPQLADQVKNGIVDIAWALPTYTPGRYPVAETMGLPFMVTNAEKTSVALHKLMDEFGGDEYAGMKSLAYWSHDGGKLHMREKAVRTAADLKGMKIRSPNSAMGELLSSMGAEPVFFPVTEMVVGLSNGVIDGCCLPYEVVPPFKLQELTKLSCEAAPGARGLYANTNTLLMNQASYEGLSDDLRGVIDANSGIALSQRIGQTFDQFEAVGRGIVEKAGNEIVEIGADEIAKWQEASKPVYANWEKTLNDAGHDGAAIIARANELLDS
;
A
#
# COMPACT_ATOMS: atom_id res chain seq x y z
N MET A 1 -67.67 42.78 10.20
CA MET A 1 -67.08 41.42 9.92
C MET A 1 -67.47 41.02 8.50
N THR A 2 -66.61 41.30 7.53
CA THR A 2 -66.82 40.96 6.10
C THR A 2 -66.04 39.70 5.74
N SER A 3 -66.78 38.63 5.55
CA SER A 3 -66.25 37.30 5.19
C SER A 3 -65.89 37.29 3.67
N PHE A 4 -64.59 37.18 3.36
CA PHE A 4 -64.14 36.92 2.01
C PHE A 4 -64.27 35.42 1.67
N LYS A 5 -65.22 35.09 0.79
CA LYS A 5 -65.35 33.74 0.22
C LYS A 5 -64.43 33.64 -1.02
N VAL A 6 -63.36 32.91 -0.91
CA VAL A 6 -62.48 32.55 -2.02
C VAL A 6 -63.16 31.40 -2.81
N SER A 7 -63.43 31.62 -4.10
CA SER A 7 -64.10 30.66 -5.00
C SER A 7 -63.11 29.57 -5.44
N ARG A 8 -63.61 28.31 -5.51
CA ARG A 8 -62.85 27.13 -5.94
C ARG A 8 -62.18 27.25 -7.33
N ARG A 9 -62.64 28.18 -8.15
CA ARG A 9 -62.08 28.44 -9.48
C ARG A 9 -60.78 29.24 -9.47
N GLN A 10 -60.52 30.03 -8.39
CA GLN A 10 -59.30 30.82 -8.28
C GLN A 10 -58.12 30.01 -7.73
N VAL A 11 -58.36 28.86 -7.11
CA VAL A 11 -57.29 27.97 -6.59
C VAL A 11 -56.67 27.07 -7.70
N LEU A 12 -57.44 26.81 -8.79
CA LEU A 12 -56.97 25.95 -9.89
C LEU A 12 -56.14 26.69 -10.96
N GLY A 13 -56.12 28.02 -10.95
CA GLY A 13 -55.32 28.82 -11.90
C GLY A 13 -53.89 29.09 -11.46
N GLY A 14 -53.54 28.83 -10.18
CA GLY A 14 -52.21 29.12 -9.60
C GLY A 14 -51.23 27.94 -9.59
N MET A 15 -51.64 26.73 -9.97
CA MET A 15 -50.81 25.52 -9.89
C MET A 15 -50.16 25.06 -11.22
N ALA A 16 -50.34 25.82 -12.31
CA ALA A 16 -49.86 25.39 -13.64
C ALA A 16 -48.50 26.02 -14.06
N ALA A 17 -47.84 26.80 -13.19
CA ALA A 17 -46.62 27.53 -13.57
C ALA A 17 -45.35 27.10 -12.88
N VAL A 18 -45.29 25.93 -12.18
CA VAL A 18 -44.11 25.49 -11.44
C VAL A 18 -43.50 24.14 -11.97
N LEU A 19 -43.94 23.67 -13.14
CA LEU A 19 -43.46 22.37 -13.69
C LEU A 19 -42.72 22.51 -15.01
N ALA A 20 -41.84 23.49 -15.16
CA ALA A 20 -40.92 23.54 -16.30
C ALA A 20 -39.52 24.03 -15.86
N ALA A 21 -38.94 23.46 -14.79
CA ALA A 21 -37.54 23.37 -14.71
C ALA A 21 -37.09 22.18 -15.58
N PRO A 22 -36.20 22.35 -16.59
CA PRO A 22 -35.65 21.22 -17.26
C PRO A 22 -34.89 20.43 -16.18
N ALA A 23 -35.44 19.25 -15.82
CA ALA A 23 -34.65 18.27 -15.13
C ALA A 23 -33.54 17.90 -16.13
N PHE A 24 -32.32 18.40 -15.90
CA PHE A 24 -31.13 17.81 -16.48
C PHE A 24 -31.06 16.42 -15.86
N ILE A 25 -31.82 15.48 -16.39
CA ILE A 25 -31.55 14.07 -16.25
C ILE A 25 -30.22 13.92 -16.99
N ARG A 26 -29.09 13.97 -16.28
CA ARG A 26 -27.89 13.33 -16.77
C ARG A 26 -28.32 11.90 -17.01
N ASP A 27 -28.41 11.50 -18.25
CA ASP A 27 -28.54 10.10 -18.60
C ASP A 27 -27.45 9.38 -17.83
N ALA A 28 -27.82 8.54 -16.87
CA ALA A 28 -26.90 7.61 -16.24
C ALA A 28 -26.55 6.58 -17.32
N ARG A 29 -25.61 6.98 -18.19
CA ARG A 29 -25.06 6.08 -19.20
C ARG A 29 -24.39 4.96 -18.41
N ALA A 30 -24.79 3.72 -18.62
CA ALA A 30 -24.07 2.59 -18.05
C ALA A 30 -22.61 2.67 -18.50
N ALA A 31 -21.68 2.37 -17.60
CA ALA A 31 -20.27 2.35 -17.94
C ALA A 31 -20.05 1.42 -19.15
N GLU A 32 -19.22 1.86 -20.10
CA GLU A 32 -18.85 1.06 -21.27
C GLU A 32 -17.86 -0.03 -20.86
N VAL A 33 -17.04 0.28 -19.84
CA VAL A 33 -16.01 -0.61 -19.32
C VAL A 33 -16.08 -0.65 -17.80
N ILE A 34 -16.09 -1.86 -17.25
CA ILE A 34 -15.96 -2.09 -15.80
C ILE A 34 -14.60 -2.72 -15.55
N LEU A 35 -13.77 -2.06 -14.72
CA LEU A 35 -12.47 -2.54 -14.28
C LEU A 35 -12.55 -2.99 -12.82
N ARG A 36 -12.24 -4.25 -12.56
CA ARG A 36 -12.25 -4.85 -11.21
C ARG A 36 -10.90 -4.64 -10.55
N LEU A 37 -10.86 -3.81 -9.49
CA LEU A 37 -9.66 -3.61 -8.66
C LEU A 37 -9.73 -4.49 -7.43
N HIS A 38 -8.75 -5.37 -7.24
CA HIS A 38 -8.68 -6.33 -6.15
C HIS A 38 -7.51 -6.03 -5.21
N HIS A 39 -7.77 -6.08 -3.89
CA HIS A 39 -6.72 -5.91 -2.90
C HIS A 39 -7.03 -6.66 -1.60
N PHE A 40 -6.02 -6.77 -0.72
CA PHE A 40 -6.04 -7.63 0.47
C PHE A 40 -6.42 -6.92 1.77
N LEU A 41 -6.37 -5.58 1.84
CA LEU A 41 -6.71 -4.85 3.06
C LEU A 41 -8.22 -4.77 3.30
N PRO A 42 -8.67 -4.67 4.57
CA PRO A 42 -10.08 -4.47 4.87
C PRO A 42 -10.58 -3.10 4.38
N PRO A 43 -11.90 -2.94 4.14
CA PRO A 43 -12.46 -1.68 3.59
C PRO A 43 -12.29 -0.47 4.52
N VAL A 44 -12.03 -0.68 5.81
CA VAL A 44 -11.72 0.39 6.78
C VAL A 44 -10.30 0.92 6.66
N ALA A 45 -9.42 0.25 5.89
CA ALA A 45 -8.05 0.70 5.70
C ALA A 45 -8.02 2.03 4.92
N PRO A 46 -7.14 2.97 5.31
CA PRO A 46 -7.03 4.27 4.64
C PRO A 46 -6.81 4.16 3.14
N MET A 47 -5.98 3.22 2.69
CA MET A 47 -5.74 3.01 1.26
C MET A 47 -7.00 2.65 0.48
N HIS A 48 -7.95 1.90 1.07
CA HIS A 48 -9.23 1.65 0.43
C HIS A 48 -10.07 2.93 0.35
N SER A 49 -10.43 3.48 1.53
CA SER A 49 -11.47 4.50 1.64
C SER A 49 -10.99 5.94 1.36
N LYS A 50 -9.68 6.21 1.45
CA LYS A 50 -9.11 7.55 1.28
C LYS A 50 -8.24 7.69 0.05
N PHE A 51 -7.90 6.58 -0.60
CA PHE A 51 -7.12 6.59 -1.82
C PHE A 51 -7.84 5.90 -2.99
N PHE A 52 -8.11 4.58 -2.92
CA PHE A 52 -8.66 3.86 -4.07
C PHE A 52 -10.09 4.29 -4.43
N GLU A 53 -10.97 4.54 -3.47
CA GLU A 53 -12.32 5.05 -3.76
C GLU A 53 -12.29 6.44 -4.44
N PRO A 54 -11.53 7.46 -3.95
CA PRO A 54 -11.34 8.71 -4.67
C PRO A 54 -10.70 8.54 -6.05
N TRP A 55 -9.65 7.73 -6.18
CA TRP A 55 -8.97 7.47 -7.45
C TRP A 55 -9.92 6.82 -8.47
N ALA A 56 -10.71 5.84 -8.06
CA ALA A 56 -11.73 5.23 -8.91
C ALA A 56 -12.75 6.25 -9.40
N LYS A 57 -13.17 7.16 -8.51
CA LYS A 57 -14.07 8.25 -8.87
C LYS A 57 -13.43 9.24 -9.85
N GLU A 58 -12.17 9.59 -9.66
CA GLU A 58 -11.41 10.47 -10.58
C GLU A 58 -11.38 9.87 -12.01
N ILE A 59 -11.12 8.57 -12.15
CA ILE A 59 -11.17 7.86 -13.44
C ILE A 59 -12.56 7.91 -14.04
N MET A 60 -13.60 7.64 -13.25
CA MET A 60 -14.98 7.69 -13.70
C MET A 60 -15.37 9.10 -14.18
N ASP A 61 -15.01 10.12 -13.42
CA ASP A 61 -15.28 11.53 -13.78
C ASP A 61 -14.49 11.94 -15.04
N ALA A 62 -13.21 11.59 -15.14
CA ALA A 62 -12.35 11.90 -16.30
C ALA A 62 -12.78 11.20 -17.58
N SER A 63 -13.37 10.00 -17.46
CA SER A 63 -13.91 9.24 -18.59
C SER A 63 -15.37 9.61 -18.93
N ASN A 64 -15.95 10.64 -18.29
CA ASN A 64 -17.38 10.99 -18.41
C ASN A 64 -18.32 9.80 -18.10
N GLY A 65 -17.91 8.91 -17.19
CA GLY A 65 -18.65 7.72 -16.79
C GLY A 65 -18.46 6.51 -17.71
N ALA A 66 -17.59 6.59 -18.71
CA ALA A 66 -17.31 5.45 -19.59
C ALA A 66 -16.52 4.32 -18.90
N ILE A 67 -15.66 4.66 -17.92
CA ILE A 67 -14.95 3.68 -17.07
C ILE A 67 -15.55 3.71 -15.67
N GLU A 68 -15.94 2.54 -15.16
CA GLU A 68 -16.25 2.30 -13.74
C GLU A 68 -15.18 1.39 -13.14
N VAL A 69 -14.50 1.84 -12.08
CA VAL A 69 -13.58 0.98 -11.32
C VAL A 69 -14.31 0.44 -10.10
N GLN A 70 -14.59 -0.87 -10.10
CA GLN A 70 -15.21 -1.58 -8.98
C GLN A 70 -14.12 -2.15 -8.06
N ILE A 71 -14.14 -1.77 -6.78
CA ILE A 71 -13.11 -2.15 -5.82
C ILE A 71 -13.58 -3.34 -4.98
N PHE A 72 -12.76 -4.37 -4.91
CA PHE A 72 -12.99 -5.60 -4.15
C PHE A 72 -11.91 -5.74 -3.06
N PRO A 73 -12.18 -5.27 -1.82
CA PRO A 73 -11.24 -5.34 -0.70
C PRO A 73 -11.20 -6.75 -0.06
N ALA A 74 -10.25 -6.95 0.86
CA ALA A 74 -10.16 -8.12 1.73
C ALA A 74 -10.20 -9.47 0.98
N MET A 75 -9.60 -9.54 -0.21
CA MET A 75 -9.56 -10.75 -1.04
C MET A 75 -10.95 -11.27 -1.45
N GLN A 76 -11.95 -10.38 -1.62
CA GLN A 76 -13.34 -10.77 -1.95
C GLN A 76 -13.49 -11.59 -3.23
N LEU A 77 -12.58 -11.43 -4.20
CA LEU A 77 -12.58 -12.23 -5.43
C LEU A 77 -11.80 -13.54 -5.30
N GLY A 78 -11.42 -13.90 -4.05
CA GLY A 78 -10.75 -15.15 -3.72
C GLY A 78 -9.23 -15.11 -3.88
N GLY A 79 -8.57 -16.21 -3.54
CA GLY A 79 -7.13 -16.34 -3.52
C GLY A 79 -6.49 -15.81 -2.23
N LYS A 80 -5.15 -15.66 -2.28
CA LYS A 80 -4.32 -15.13 -1.19
C LYS A 80 -3.50 -13.95 -1.71
N PRO A 81 -3.02 -13.02 -0.84
CA PRO A 81 -2.26 -11.84 -1.26
C PRO A 81 -1.07 -12.13 -2.21
N PRO A 82 -0.26 -13.20 -2.05
CA PRO A 82 0.80 -13.53 -3.00
C PRO A 82 0.33 -13.82 -4.44
N GLN A 83 -0.96 -14.11 -4.64
CA GLN A 83 -1.52 -14.46 -5.95
C GLN A 83 -2.06 -13.27 -6.74
N LEU A 84 -2.07 -12.06 -6.17
CA LEU A 84 -2.68 -10.89 -6.80
C LEU A 84 -2.04 -10.51 -8.14
N ALA A 85 -0.71 -10.57 -8.25
CA ALA A 85 -0.03 -10.34 -9.53
C ALA A 85 -0.42 -11.40 -10.59
N ASP A 86 -0.56 -12.67 -10.20
CA ASP A 86 -0.99 -13.73 -11.11
C ASP A 86 -2.47 -13.57 -11.52
N GLN A 87 -3.32 -13.08 -10.62
CA GLN A 87 -4.72 -12.78 -10.96
C GLN A 87 -4.82 -11.71 -12.05
N VAL A 88 -3.99 -10.65 -11.96
CA VAL A 88 -3.89 -9.64 -13.02
C VAL A 88 -3.32 -10.24 -14.30
N LYS A 89 -2.17 -10.92 -14.23
CA LYS A 89 -1.53 -11.50 -15.40
C LYS A 89 -2.46 -12.42 -16.19
N ASN A 90 -3.28 -13.19 -15.48
CA ASN A 90 -4.21 -14.16 -16.10
C ASN A 90 -5.61 -13.58 -16.41
N GLY A 91 -5.85 -12.28 -16.21
CA GLY A 91 -7.13 -11.62 -16.49
C GLY A 91 -8.28 -12.04 -15.56
N ILE A 92 -7.98 -12.63 -14.40
CA ILE A 92 -9.00 -12.96 -13.38
C ILE A 92 -9.57 -11.67 -12.81
N VAL A 93 -8.72 -10.65 -12.64
CA VAL A 93 -9.08 -9.28 -12.29
C VAL A 93 -8.38 -8.32 -13.25
N ASP A 94 -8.91 -7.11 -13.37
CA ASP A 94 -8.37 -6.11 -14.30
C ASP A 94 -7.23 -5.31 -13.66
N ILE A 95 -7.35 -5.02 -12.37
CA ILE A 95 -6.36 -4.26 -11.59
C ILE A 95 -6.15 -4.96 -10.25
N ALA A 96 -4.94 -5.00 -9.75
CA ALA A 96 -4.68 -5.43 -8.38
C ALA A 96 -3.53 -4.66 -7.72
N TRP A 97 -3.64 -4.49 -6.40
CA TRP A 97 -2.54 -4.10 -5.54
C TRP A 97 -1.78 -5.33 -5.11
N ALA A 98 -0.58 -5.51 -5.65
CA ALA A 98 0.31 -6.62 -5.31
C ALA A 98 1.52 -6.15 -4.49
N LEU A 99 2.07 -7.06 -3.69
CA LEU A 99 3.33 -6.87 -2.98
C LEU A 99 4.38 -7.80 -3.59
N PRO A 100 5.39 -7.27 -4.30
CA PRO A 100 6.52 -8.06 -4.81
C PRO A 100 7.15 -8.94 -3.73
N THR A 101 7.36 -8.38 -2.55
CA THR A 101 7.98 -9.04 -1.41
C THR A 101 7.22 -10.26 -0.86
N TYR A 102 5.98 -10.52 -1.32
CA TYR A 102 5.24 -11.75 -0.98
C TYR A 102 5.57 -12.94 -1.89
N THR A 103 6.37 -12.71 -2.95
CA THR A 103 6.90 -13.74 -3.83
C THR A 103 8.42 -13.53 -4.01
N PRO A 104 9.23 -13.78 -2.96
CA PRO A 104 10.63 -13.39 -2.89
C PRO A 104 11.45 -13.80 -4.12
N GLY A 105 12.21 -12.85 -4.68
CA GLY A 105 13.08 -13.05 -5.83
C GLY A 105 12.36 -13.11 -7.19
N ARG A 106 11.03 -12.99 -7.21
CA ARG A 106 10.27 -12.98 -8.46
C ARG A 106 10.36 -11.63 -9.19
N TYR A 107 10.47 -10.54 -8.44
CA TYR A 107 10.54 -9.17 -8.91
C TYR A 107 11.73 -8.46 -8.25
N PRO A 108 12.96 -8.88 -8.54
CA PRO A 108 14.12 -8.53 -7.74
C PRO A 108 14.46 -7.03 -7.78
N VAL A 109 14.22 -6.32 -8.88
CA VAL A 109 14.41 -4.86 -8.93
C VAL A 109 13.38 -4.16 -8.05
N ALA A 110 12.09 -4.52 -8.19
CA ALA A 110 11.03 -3.95 -7.39
C ALA A 110 11.21 -4.23 -5.88
N GLU A 111 11.75 -5.39 -5.52
CA GLU A 111 11.98 -5.78 -4.12
C GLU A 111 13.19 -5.07 -3.49
N THR A 112 14.11 -4.46 -4.28
CA THR A 112 15.37 -3.87 -3.78
C THR A 112 15.14 -2.82 -2.69
N MET A 113 14.12 -1.98 -2.82
CA MET A 113 13.78 -1.01 -1.76
C MET A 113 13.04 -1.63 -0.55
N GLY A 114 12.85 -2.95 -0.55
CA GLY A 114 12.45 -3.74 0.62
C GLY A 114 13.60 -4.16 1.52
N LEU A 115 14.84 -3.85 1.16
CA LEU A 115 16.02 -4.10 2.00
C LEU A 115 15.97 -3.29 3.29
N PRO A 116 16.57 -3.78 4.39
CA PRO A 116 16.65 -3.04 5.63
C PRO A 116 17.25 -1.64 5.42
N PHE A 117 16.66 -0.63 6.05
CA PHE A 117 17.09 0.78 5.99
C PHE A 117 17.04 1.45 4.60
N MET A 118 16.28 0.86 3.66
CA MET A 118 16.01 1.46 2.33
C MET A 118 14.72 2.29 2.32
N VAL A 119 14.45 3.04 3.38
CA VAL A 119 13.26 3.88 3.49
C VAL A 119 13.56 5.17 4.27
N THR A 120 13.07 6.29 3.75
CA THR A 120 13.06 7.60 4.44
C THR A 120 11.65 7.89 4.98
N ASN A 121 10.74 8.29 4.10
CA ASN A 121 9.31 8.35 4.32
C ASN A 121 8.59 7.74 3.11
N ALA A 122 7.29 7.55 3.17
CA ALA A 122 6.57 6.87 2.10
C ALA A 122 6.58 7.67 0.78
N GLU A 123 6.40 9.00 0.81
CA GLU A 123 6.39 9.83 -0.40
C GLU A 123 7.72 9.75 -1.15
N LYS A 124 8.82 10.08 -0.49
CA LYS A 124 10.16 10.08 -1.12
C LYS A 124 10.55 8.69 -1.61
N THR A 125 10.34 7.67 -0.78
CA THR A 125 10.67 6.29 -1.12
C THR A 125 9.83 5.79 -2.30
N SER A 126 8.55 6.18 -2.40
CA SER A 126 7.68 5.83 -3.54
C SER A 126 8.16 6.44 -4.85
N VAL A 127 8.56 7.73 -4.82
CA VAL A 127 9.13 8.41 -5.98
C VAL A 127 10.46 7.77 -6.39
N ALA A 128 11.31 7.45 -5.42
CA ALA A 128 12.59 6.78 -5.65
C ALA A 128 12.39 5.38 -6.24
N LEU A 129 11.45 4.59 -5.71
CA LEU A 129 11.12 3.27 -6.24
C LEU A 129 10.60 3.36 -7.68
N HIS A 130 9.72 4.33 -7.97
CA HIS A 130 9.21 4.51 -9.33
C HIS A 130 10.33 4.80 -10.32
N LYS A 131 11.24 5.71 -9.98
CA LYS A 131 12.42 6.02 -10.81
C LYS A 131 13.34 4.80 -10.98
N LEU A 132 13.56 4.03 -9.91
CA LEU A 132 14.35 2.80 -9.99
C LEU A 132 13.73 1.80 -10.96
N MET A 133 12.40 1.65 -10.92
CA MET A 133 11.67 0.76 -11.83
C MET A 133 11.69 1.25 -13.27
N ASP A 134 11.64 2.57 -13.51
CA ASP A 134 11.78 3.15 -14.85
C ASP A 134 13.18 2.90 -15.44
N GLU A 135 14.22 2.93 -14.59
CA GLU A 135 15.61 2.76 -15.01
C GLU A 135 16.02 1.28 -15.18
N PHE A 136 15.54 0.39 -14.31
CA PHE A 136 16.03 -0.99 -14.19
C PHE A 136 14.95 -2.07 -14.21
N GLY A 137 13.66 -1.72 -14.06
CA GLY A 137 12.56 -2.69 -13.91
C GLY A 137 12.31 -3.55 -15.15
N GLY A 138 12.69 -3.04 -16.35
CA GLY A 138 12.62 -3.81 -17.59
C GLY A 138 11.31 -4.58 -17.76
N ASP A 139 11.44 -5.89 -17.95
CA ASP A 139 10.32 -6.82 -18.19
C ASP A 139 9.82 -7.54 -16.92
N GLU A 140 10.16 -7.07 -15.71
CA GLU A 140 9.72 -7.75 -14.48
C GLU A 140 8.21 -7.99 -14.43
N TYR A 141 7.44 -7.04 -14.95
CA TYR A 141 5.98 -7.15 -15.02
C TYR A 141 5.45 -7.44 -16.43
N ALA A 142 6.24 -8.18 -17.25
CA ALA A 142 5.83 -8.54 -18.61
C ALA A 142 4.43 -9.17 -18.66
N GLY A 143 3.59 -8.66 -19.57
CA GLY A 143 2.19 -9.05 -19.70
C GLY A 143 1.23 -8.33 -18.76
N MET A 144 1.73 -7.34 -18.02
CA MET A 144 0.94 -6.45 -17.16
C MET A 144 1.40 -5.01 -17.36
N LYS A 145 0.47 -4.06 -17.26
CA LYS A 145 0.80 -2.63 -17.21
C LYS A 145 0.94 -2.20 -15.75
N SER A 146 2.08 -1.66 -15.40
CA SER A 146 2.28 -1.04 -14.09
C SER A 146 1.67 0.35 -14.08
N LEU A 147 0.75 0.61 -13.14
CA LEU A 147 0.12 1.91 -12.95
C LEU A 147 0.86 2.77 -11.93
N ALA A 148 1.40 2.15 -10.87
CA ALA A 148 2.19 2.82 -9.85
C ALA A 148 3.07 1.83 -9.11
N TYR A 149 4.17 2.37 -8.55
CA TYR A 149 5.04 1.69 -7.59
C TYR A 149 5.14 2.56 -6.34
N TRP A 150 5.05 1.98 -5.17
CA TRP A 150 5.16 2.76 -3.94
C TRP A 150 5.70 1.95 -2.77
N SER A 151 6.07 2.66 -1.71
CA SER A 151 6.47 2.12 -0.43
C SER A 151 5.56 2.67 0.67
N HIS A 152 5.50 1.97 1.80
CA HIS A 152 4.99 2.55 3.04
C HIS A 152 6.11 3.29 3.79
N ASP A 153 5.78 4.03 4.84
CA ASP A 153 6.75 4.62 5.76
C ASP A 153 7.57 3.54 6.49
N GLY A 154 8.69 3.92 7.10
CA GLY A 154 9.55 2.98 7.82
C GLY A 154 8.79 2.11 8.81
N GLY A 155 8.88 0.79 8.64
CA GLY A 155 8.21 -0.17 9.51
C GLY A 155 8.81 -0.18 10.92
N LYS A 156 8.01 -0.59 11.89
CA LYS A 156 8.31 -0.68 13.33
C LYS A 156 8.16 -2.11 13.81
N LEU A 157 8.69 -2.40 14.99
CA LEU A 157 8.43 -3.66 15.71
C LEU A 157 7.29 -3.44 16.70
N HIS A 158 6.12 -4.02 16.43
CA HIS A 158 4.99 -4.01 17.36
C HIS A 158 5.02 -5.28 18.22
N MET A 159 5.22 -5.11 19.52
CA MET A 159 5.54 -6.19 20.46
C MET A 159 4.39 -6.43 21.43
N ARG A 160 4.11 -7.69 21.76
CA ARG A 160 3.05 -8.06 22.70
C ARG A 160 3.41 -7.71 24.13
N GLU A 161 4.61 -8.03 24.59
CA GLU A 161 4.95 -7.98 26.00
C GLU A 161 6.33 -7.36 26.30
N LYS A 162 7.31 -7.51 25.42
CA LYS A 162 8.69 -7.15 25.68
C LYS A 162 9.19 -6.10 24.70
N ALA A 163 9.77 -5.02 25.21
CA ALA A 163 10.42 -4.01 24.40
C ALA A 163 11.67 -4.56 23.70
N VAL A 164 11.92 -4.05 22.49
CA VAL A 164 13.14 -4.27 21.74
C VAL A 164 13.89 -2.94 21.70
N ARG A 165 14.96 -2.81 22.47
CA ARG A 165 15.84 -1.64 22.51
C ARG A 165 17.20 -1.94 21.89
N THR A 166 17.58 -3.22 21.88
CA THR A 166 18.85 -3.72 21.35
C THR A 166 18.65 -5.04 20.61
N ALA A 167 19.60 -5.44 19.77
CA ALA A 167 19.59 -6.75 19.11
C ALA A 167 19.50 -7.92 20.11
N ALA A 168 20.10 -7.79 21.28
CA ALA A 168 20.06 -8.83 22.32
C ALA A 168 18.62 -9.11 22.82
N ASP A 169 17.73 -8.12 22.76
CA ASP A 169 16.33 -8.28 23.17
C ASP A 169 15.54 -9.18 22.23
N LEU A 170 15.96 -9.31 20.98
CA LEU A 170 15.33 -10.13 19.95
C LEU A 170 15.58 -11.64 20.11
N LYS A 171 16.60 -12.01 20.92
CA LYS A 171 17.04 -13.41 21.03
C LYS A 171 15.90 -14.35 21.41
N GLY A 172 15.64 -15.33 20.53
CA GLY A 172 14.60 -16.36 20.70
C GLY A 172 13.15 -15.85 20.54
N MET A 173 12.96 -14.57 20.16
CA MET A 173 11.62 -14.03 19.92
C MET A 173 11.12 -14.44 18.55
N LYS A 174 9.88 -14.89 18.49
CA LYS A 174 9.17 -15.17 17.23
C LYS A 174 8.57 -13.90 16.67
N ILE A 175 9.18 -13.36 15.63
CA ILE A 175 8.76 -12.10 15.01
C ILE A 175 8.21 -12.37 13.62
N ARG A 176 6.97 -11.94 13.36
CA ARG A 176 6.48 -11.95 11.99
C ARG A 176 7.30 -10.98 11.14
N SER A 177 8.02 -11.51 10.16
CA SER A 177 8.74 -10.72 9.17
C SER A 177 7.85 -10.33 8.00
N PRO A 178 8.00 -9.10 7.47
CA PRO A 178 7.23 -8.64 6.32
C PRO A 178 7.75 -9.17 4.98
N ASN A 179 9.04 -9.46 4.90
CA ASN A 179 9.75 -9.93 3.72
C ASN A 179 10.98 -10.76 4.11
N SER A 180 11.63 -11.38 3.14
CA SER A 180 12.81 -12.24 3.37
C SER A 180 14.00 -11.46 3.90
N ALA A 181 14.30 -10.28 3.34
CA ALA A 181 15.46 -9.48 3.72
C ALA A 181 15.40 -9.04 5.19
N MET A 182 14.23 -8.58 5.66
CA MET A 182 14.05 -8.26 7.07
C MET A 182 14.10 -9.52 7.94
N GLY A 183 13.64 -10.67 7.43
CA GLY A 183 13.77 -11.96 8.10
C GLY A 183 15.22 -12.37 8.31
N GLU A 184 16.08 -12.21 7.31
CA GLU A 184 17.51 -12.46 7.42
C GLU A 184 18.17 -11.57 8.48
N LEU A 185 17.84 -10.27 8.47
CA LEU A 185 18.35 -9.35 9.49
C LEU A 185 17.91 -9.77 10.90
N LEU A 186 16.62 -10.07 11.10
CA LEU A 186 16.10 -10.52 12.39
C LEU A 186 16.78 -11.82 12.86
N SER A 187 16.99 -12.78 11.94
CA SER A 187 17.73 -14.01 12.24
C SER A 187 19.15 -13.75 12.67
N SER A 188 19.87 -12.84 11.99
CA SER A 188 21.25 -12.48 12.34
C SER A 188 21.37 -11.89 13.74
N MET A 189 20.28 -11.30 14.24
CA MET A 189 20.17 -10.74 15.59
C MET A 189 19.61 -11.74 16.62
N GLY A 190 19.42 -13.00 16.22
CA GLY A 190 18.99 -14.09 17.09
C GLY A 190 17.49 -14.25 17.29
N ALA A 191 16.65 -13.52 16.53
CA ALA A 191 15.22 -13.77 16.49
C ALA A 191 14.87 -15.02 15.67
N GLU A 192 13.65 -15.50 15.82
CA GLU A 192 13.02 -16.56 15.01
C GLU A 192 11.98 -15.90 14.09
N PRO A 193 12.35 -15.46 12.87
CA PRO A 193 11.41 -14.82 11.96
C PRO A 193 10.40 -15.83 11.40
N VAL A 194 9.14 -15.41 11.34
CA VAL A 194 8.05 -16.17 10.74
C VAL A 194 7.45 -15.36 9.61
N PHE A 195 7.32 -15.94 8.41
CA PHE A 195 6.78 -15.26 7.26
C PHE A 195 5.34 -15.71 6.96
N PHE A 196 4.42 -14.76 6.92
CA PHE A 196 3.06 -14.92 6.39
C PHE A 196 2.46 -13.53 6.03
N PRO A 197 1.44 -13.50 5.14
CA PRO A 197 0.79 -12.26 4.75
C PRO A 197 0.15 -11.53 5.93
N VAL A 198 0.04 -10.19 5.82
CA VAL A 198 -0.53 -9.33 6.88
C VAL A 198 -1.94 -9.74 7.30
N THR A 199 -2.72 -10.35 6.41
CA THR A 199 -4.08 -10.83 6.67
C THR A 199 -4.16 -11.94 7.73
N GLU A 200 -3.05 -12.64 7.99
CA GLU A 200 -2.98 -13.74 8.97
C GLU A 200 -2.43 -13.27 10.33
N MET A 201 -2.02 -12.02 10.44
CA MET A 201 -1.26 -11.51 11.58
C MET A 201 -2.09 -11.42 12.87
N VAL A 202 -3.36 -11.02 12.78
CA VAL A 202 -4.27 -10.96 13.95
C VAL A 202 -4.34 -12.33 14.62
N VAL A 203 -4.46 -13.40 13.82
CA VAL A 203 -4.51 -14.79 14.33
C VAL A 203 -3.17 -15.17 14.97
N GLY A 204 -2.06 -14.83 14.34
CA GLY A 204 -0.71 -15.09 14.87
C GLY A 204 -0.46 -14.44 16.22
N LEU A 205 -0.83 -13.17 16.38
CA LEU A 205 -0.70 -12.43 17.64
C LEU A 205 -1.67 -12.93 18.71
N SER A 206 -2.96 -13.09 18.38
CA SER A 206 -3.98 -13.50 19.34
C SER A 206 -3.72 -14.89 19.93
N ASN A 207 -3.22 -15.81 19.11
CA ASN A 207 -2.92 -17.19 19.56
C ASN A 207 -1.51 -17.33 20.17
N GLY A 208 -0.72 -16.25 20.25
CA GLY A 208 0.64 -16.30 20.79
C GLY A 208 1.61 -17.12 19.93
N VAL A 209 1.34 -17.25 18.62
CA VAL A 209 2.24 -17.91 17.68
C VAL A 209 3.49 -17.05 17.44
N ILE A 210 3.31 -15.72 17.53
CA ILE A 210 4.38 -14.72 17.42
C ILE A 210 4.39 -13.80 18.64
N ASP A 211 5.57 -13.32 19.01
CA ASP A 211 5.79 -12.37 20.10
C ASP A 211 5.64 -10.92 19.65
N GLY A 212 5.76 -10.68 18.34
CA GLY A 212 5.61 -9.37 17.73
C GLY A 212 5.63 -9.46 16.21
N CYS A 213 5.49 -8.30 15.58
CA CYS A 213 5.46 -8.20 14.12
C CYS A 213 6.10 -6.91 13.63
N CYS A 214 6.61 -6.94 12.39
CA CYS A 214 7.07 -5.75 11.68
C CYS A 214 5.94 -5.16 10.83
N LEU A 215 5.57 -3.88 11.09
CA LEU A 215 4.56 -3.12 10.35
C LEU A 215 4.77 -1.61 10.43
N PRO A 216 4.28 -0.81 9.47
CA PRO A 216 4.07 0.62 9.64
C PRO A 216 2.83 0.89 10.52
N TYR A 217 2.73 2.08 11.10
CA TYR A 217 1.60 2.43 11.97
C TYR A 217 0.26 2.51 11.22
N GLU A 218 0.27 2.87 9.94
CA GLU A 218 -0.98 3.04 9.17
C GLU A 218 -1.80 1.74 9.08
N VAL A 219 -1.15 0.57 9.16
CA VAL A 219 -1.79 -0.75 9.12
C VAL A 219 -2.32 -1.17 10.50
N VAL A 220 -1.81 -0.60 11.59
CA VAL A 220 -2.15 -1.01 12.95
C VAL A 220 -3.66 -0.86 13.25
N PRO A 221 -4.29 0.31 13.02
CA PRO A 221 -5.71 0.49 13.34
C PRO A 221 -6.68 -0.38 12.53
N PRO A 222 -6.52 -0.57 11.20
CA PRO A 222 -7.41 -1.41 10.41
C PRO A 222 -7.51 -2.86 10.91
N PHE A 223 -6.43 -3.38 11.49
CA PHE A 223 -6.37 -4.72 12.08
C PHE A 223 -6.49 -4.72 13.61
N LYS A 224 -6.70 -3.55 14.23
CA LYS A 224 -6.79 -3.38 15.70
C LYS A 224 -5.59 -3.95 16.46
N LEU A 225 -4.40 -3.85 15.90
CA LEU A 225 -3.20 -4.44 16.49
C LEU A 225 -2.80 -3.76 17.78
N GLN A 226 -3.16 -2.49 17.99
CA GLN A 226 -2.97 -1.77 19.24
C GLN A 226 -3.70 -2.44 20.44
N GLU A 227 -4.66 -3.32 20.18
CA GLU A 227 -5.34 -4.13 21.22
C GLU A 227 -4.57 -5.43 21.53
N LEU A 228 -3.69 -5.87 20.63
CA LEU A 228 -2.93 -7.13 20.70
C LEU A 228 -1.46 -6.93 21.06
N THR A 229 -0.95 -5.70 20.96
CA THR A 229 0.42 -5.31 21.26
C THR A 229 0.44 -4.25 22.34
N LYS A 230 1.54 -4.15 23.10
CA LYS A 230 1.71 -3.16 24.18
C LYS A 230 2.79 -2.14 23.86
N LEU A 231 3.68 -2.46 22.94
CA LEU A 231 4.86 -1.65 22.64
C LEU A 231 5.06 -1.55 21.13
N SER A 232 5.51 -0.37 20.70
CA SER A 232 5.95 -0.12 19.33
C SER A 232 7.38 0.39 19.37
N CYS A 233 8.33 -0.40 18.84
CA CYS A 233 9.75 -0.05 18.85
C CYS A 233 10.10 0.53 17.47
N GLU A 234 10.57 1.77 17.45
CA GLU A 234 10.87 2.53 16.25
C GLU A 234 12.33 3.04 16.25
N ALA A 235 12.88 3.27 15.06
CA ALA A 235 14.21 3.85 14.94
C ALA A 235 14.22 5.28 15.48
N ALA A 236 15.35 5.71 16.04
CA ALA A 236 15.55 7.07 16.52
C ALA A 236 15.21 8.11 15.44
N PRO A 237 14.65 9.27 15.82
CA PRO A 237 14.33 10.34 14.88
C PRO A 237 15.50 10.74 13.99
N GLY A 238 15.26 10.90 12.69
CA GLY A 238 16.28 11.24 11.69
C GLY A 238 17.05 10.04 11.13
N ALA A 239 16.92 8.84 11.71
CA ALA A 239 17.41 7.62 11.09
C ALA A 239 16.47 7.17 9.94
N ARG A 240 17.00 6.41 8.96
CA ARG A 240 16.17 5.69 8.02
C ARG A 240 15.33 4.64 8.75
N GLY A 241 14.12 4.38 8.27
CA GLY A 241 13.23 3.36 8.85
C GLY A 241 13.84 1.96 8.79
N LEU A 242 13.43 1.07 9.70
CA LEU A 242 14.00 -0.27 9.81
C LEU A 242 13.87 -1.08 8.52
N TYR A 243 12.74 -0.95 7.84
CA TYR A 243 12.44 -1.59 6.56
C TYR A 243 11.23 -0.93 5.91
N ALA A 244 10.99 -1.24 4.65
CA ALA A 244 9.70 -1.03 4.00
C ALA A 244 9.34 -2.26 3.14
N ASN A 245 8.06 -2.39 2.77
CA ASN A 245 7.66 -3.24 1.67
C ASN A 245 7.41 -2.39 0.44
N THR A 246 7.82 -2.90 -0.70
CA THR A 246 7.47 -2.35 -1.98
C THR A 246 6.10 -2.87 -2.42
N ASN A 247 5.37 -2.04 -3.12
CA ASN A 247 4.02 -2.27 -3.58
C ASN A 247 3.90 -1.87 -5.04
N THR A 248 2.97 -2.50 -5.74
CA THR A 248 2.67 -2.14 -7.13
C THR A 248 1.17 -2.21 -7.41
N LEU A 249 0.67 -1.27 -8.20
CA LEU A 249 -0.66 -1.33 -8.80
C LEU A 249 -0.51 -1.80 -10.24
N LEU A 250 -0.97 -3.02 -10.50
CA LEU A 250 -0.86 -3.68 -11.80
C LEU A 250 -2.21 -3.71 -12.48
N MET A 251 -2.21 -3.52 -13.80
CA MET A 251 -3.37 -3.71 -14.66
C MET A 251 -3.10 -4.81 -15.69
N ASN A 252 -4.10 -5.65 -15.96
CA ASN A 252 -4.01 -6.65 -17.00
C ASN A 252 -3.75 -5.99 -18.36
N GLN A 253 -2.75 -6.48 -19.09
CA GLN A 253 -2.34 -5.89 -20.36
C GLN A 253 -3.49 -5.91 -21.41
N ALA A 254 -4.22 -7.02 -21.50
CA ALA A 254 -5.33 -7.12 -22.46
C ALA A 254 -6.50 -6.22 -22.07
N SER A 255 -6.80 -6.06 -20.75
CA SER A 255 -7.81 -5.10 -20.29
C SER A 255 -7.43 -3.67 -20.67
N TYR A 256 -6.15 -3.29 -20.55
CA TYR A 256 -5.66 -1.98 -20.96
C TYR A 256 -5.71 -1.78 -22.47
N GLU A 257 -5.21 -2.74 -23.24
CA GLU A 257 -5.19 -2.69 -24.72
C GLU A 257 -6.59 -2.72 -25.34
N GLY A 258 -7.55 -3.32 -24.64
CA GLY A 258 -8.97 -3.34 -25.04
C GLY A 258 -9.69 -2.00 -24.91
N LEU A 259 -9.10 -1.03 -24.20
CA LEU A 259 -9.64 0.33 -24.11
C LEU A 259 -9.43 1.10 -25.43
N SER A 260 -10.33 2.03 -25.73
CA SER A 260 -10.09 3.03 -26.79
C SER A 260 -8.89 3.93 -26.43
N ASP A 261 -8.32 4.63 -27.43
CA ASP A 261 -7.20 5.55 -27.20
C ASP A 261 -7.53 6.63 -26.16
N ASP A 262 -8.74 7.19 -26.20
CA ASP A 262 -9.20 8.19 -25.26
C ASP A 262 -9.27 7.63 -23.83
N LEU A 263 -9.80 6.41 -23.65
CA LEU A 263 -9.91 5.76 -22.35
C LEU A 263 -8.54 5.30 -21.82
N ARG A 264 -7.62 4.86 -22.71
CA ARG A 264 -6.21 4.63 -22.32
C ARG A 264 -5.56 5.91 -21.82
N GLY A 265 -5.81 7.04 -22.49
CA GLY A 265 -5.33 8.35 -22.04
C GLY A 265 -5.82 8.72 -20.66
N VAL A 266 -7.05 8.36 -20.27
CA VAL A 266 -7.57 8.56 -18.90
C VAL A 266 -6.78 7.70 -17.88
N ILE A 267 -6.55 6.43 -18.19
CA ILE A 267 -5.76 5.54 -17.30
C ILE A 267 -4.33 6.07 -17.17
N ASP A 268 -3.68 6.44 -18.27
CA ASP A 268 -2.30 6.94 -18.27
C ASP A 268 -2.16 8.26 -17.47
N ALA A 269 -3.12 9.18 -17.61
CA ALA A 269 -3.13 10.43 -16.85
C ALA A 269 -3.33 10.22 -15.33
N ASN A 270 -3.91 9.07 -14.93
CA ASN A 270 -4.13 8.68 -13.53
C ASN A 270 -3.18 7.58 -13.07
N SER A 271 -2.00 7.48 -13.64
CA SER A 271 -0.96 6.50 -13.32
C SER A 271 0.45 7.14 -13.30
N GLY A 272 1.49 6.32 -13.20
CA GLY A 272 2.88 6.75 -13.24
C GLY A 272 3.38 7.37 -11.93
N ILE A 273 4.49 8.10 -12.04
CA ILE A 273 5.21 8.66 -10.87
C ILE A 273 4.35 9.61 -10.02
N ALA A 274 3.47 10.37 -10.66
CA ALA A 274 2.55 11.27 -9.94
C ALA A 274 1.57 10.48 -9.05
N LEU A 275 1.07 9.33 -9.53
CA LEU A 275 0.24 8.45 -8.73
C LEU A 275 1.04 7.83 -7.58
N SER A 276 2.27 7.38 -7.84
CA SER A 276 3.17 6.84 -6.81
C SER A 276 3.44 7.85 -5.70
N GLN A 277 3.68 9.11 -6.04
CA GLN A 277 3.87 10.19 -5.08
C GLN A 277 2.61 10.43 -4.24
N ARG A 278 1.43 10.52 -4.86
CA ARG A 278 0.14 10.70 -4.14
C ARG A 278 -0.16 9.54 -3.19
N ILE A 279 0.16 8.31 -3.59
CA ILE A 279 0.04 7.15 -2.72
C ILE A 279 0.98 7.30 -1.52
N GLY A 280 2.24 7.63 -1.74
CA GLY A 280 3.22 7.85 -0.68
C GLY A 280 2.77 8.92 0.32
N GLN A 281 2.28 10.07 -0.16
CA GLN A 281 1.71 11.13 0.68
C GLN A 281 0.54 10.64 1.55
N THR A 282 -0.30 9.77 0.98
CA THR A 282 -1.41 9.16 1.73
C THR A 282 -0.87 8.26 2.85
N PHE A 283 0.14 7.45 2.58
CA PHE A 283 0.79 6.62 3.60
C PHE A 283 1.41 7.47 4.71
N ASP A 284 2.18 8.52 4.40
CA ASP A 284 2.79 9.42 5.39
C ASP A 284 1.72 10.09 6.28
N GLN A 285 0.61 10.54 5.67
CA GLN A 285 -0.51 11.12 6.42
C GLN A 285 -1.10 10.13 7.43
N PHE A 286 -1.35 8.89 7.00
CA PHE A 286 -1.99 7.89 7.84
C PHE A 286 -1.02 7.18 8.79
N GLU A 287 0.27 7.22 8.52
CA GLU A 287 1.31 6.82 9.46
C GLU A 287 1.24 7.65 10.75
N ALA A 288 1.18 8.97 10.62
CA ALA A 288 1.02 9.87 11.77
C ALA A 288 -0.31 9.64 12.52
N VAL A 289 -1.40 9.40 11.79
CA VAL A 289 -2.71 9.09 12.40
C VAL A 289 -2.65 7.75 13.14
N GLY A 290 -2.06 6.71 12.55
CA GLY A 290 -1.90 5.38 13.14
C GLY A 290 -1.07 5.43 14.43
N ARG A 291 0.06 6.16 14.42
CA ARG A 291 0.90 6.38 15.60
C ARG A 291 0.09 7.03 16.74
N GLY A 292 -0.66 8.08 16.43
CA GLY A 292 -1.51 8.75 17.45
C GLY A 292 -2.61 7.84 18.02
N ILE A 293 -3.13 6.88 17.24
CA ILE A 293 -4.10 5.87 17.73
C ILE A 293 -3.42 4.89 18.68
N VAL A 294 -2.23 4.43 18.33
CA VAL A 294 -1.42 3.52 19.16
C VAL A 294 -1.09 4.16 20.52
N GLU A 295 -0.65 5.43 20.52
CA GLU A 295 -0.39 6.19 21.74
C GLU A 295 -1.63 6.36 22.61
N LYS A 296 -2.78 6.72 22.00
CA LYS A 296 -4.06 6.88 22.71
C LYS A 296 -4.61 5.57 23.28
N ALA A 297 -4.26 4.44 22.68
CA ALA A 297 -4.57 3.11 23.21
C ALA A 297 -3.73 2.75 24.46
N GLY A 298 -2.72 3.55 24.79
CA GLY A 298 -1.85 3.34 25.93
C GLY A 298 -0.64 2.45 25.61
N ASN A 299 -0.34 2.18 24.35
CA ASN A 299 0.86 1.43 23.96
C ASN A 299 2.10 2.33 24.15
N GLU A 300 3.17 1.74 24.70
CA GLU A 300 4.44 2.43 24.85
C GLU A 300 5.16 2.56 23.50
N ILE A 301 5.62 3.76 23.17
CA ILE A 301 6.55 3.98 22.04
C ILE A 301 7.97 3.90 22.58
N VAL A 302 8.73 2.97 22.03
CA VAL A 302 10.09 2.65 22.46
C VAL A 302 11.05 3.04 21.35
N GLU A 303 11.98 3.94 21.64
CA GLU A 303 13.03 4.32 20.72
C GLU A 303 14.17 3.31 20.73
N ILE A 304 14.60 2.88 19.54
CA ILE A 304 15.85 2.16 19.33
C ILE A 304 16.90 3.22 19.00
N GLY A 305 17.83 3.45 19.93
CA GLY A 305 18.79 4.54 19.85
C GLY A 305 19.69 4.47 18.61
N ALA A 306 20.22 5.62 18.19
CA ALA A 306 21.01 5.75 16.97
C ALA A 306 22.25 4.83 16.95
N ASP A 307 22.94 4.65 18.07
CA ASP A 307 24.10 3.75 18.17
C ASP A 307 23.70 2.28 17.93
N GLU A 308 22.52 1.90 18.35
CA GLU A 308 22.01 0.54 18.11
C GLU A 308 21.55 0.37 16.66
N ILE A 309 20.90 1.37 16.09
CA ILE A 309 20.56 1.38 14.65
C ILE A 309 21.82 1.22 13.79
N ALA A 310 22.92 1.91 14.14
CA ALA A 310 24.19 1.74 13.43
C ALA A 310 24.71 0.29 13.48
N LYS A 311 24.55 -0.41 14.61
CA LYS A 311 24.91 -1.84 14.71
C LYS A 311 24.00 -2.73 13.86
N TRP A 312 22.69 -2.42 13.79
CA TRP A 312 21.76 -3.16 12.94
C TRP A 312 22.04 -2.94 11.45
N GLN A 313 22.45 -1.71 11.09
CA GLN A 313 22.91 -1.42 9.72
C GLN A 313 24.18 -2.23 9.38
N GLU A 314 25.13 -2.34 10.30
CA GLU A 314 26.30 -3.21 10.09
C GLU A 314 25.90 -4.68 9.96
N ALA A 315 24.98 -5.17 10.81
CA ALA A 315 24.45 -6.53 10.74
C ALA A 315 23.65 -6.82 9.45
N SER A 316 23.16 -5.79 8.77
CA SER A 316 22.45 -5.94 7.50
C SER A 316 23.34 -6.13 6.27
N LYS A 317 24.65 -5.88 6.36
CA LYS A 317 25.56 -6.01 5.20
C LYS A 317 25.51 -7.36 4.48
N PRO A 318 25.45 -8.50 5.19
CA PRO A 318 25.27 -9.79 4.53
C PRO A 318 23.95 -9.90 3.75
N VAL A 319 22.87 -9.28 4.25
CA VAL A 319 21.56 -9.26 3.57
C VAL A 319 21.70 -8.52 2.23
N TYR A 320 22.40 -7.39 2.21
CA TYR A 320 22.70 -6.64 0.97
C TYR A 320 23.52 -7.47 -0.01
N ALA A 321 24.56 -8.16 0.45
CA ALA A 321 25.39 -9.01 -0.39
C ALA A 321 24.59 -10.18 -1.00
N ASN A 322 23.69 -10.81 -0.21
CA ASN A 322 22.79 -11.84 -0.70
C ASN A 322 21.82 -11.29 -1.74
N TRP A 323 21.32 -10.06 -1.54
CA TRP A 323 20.41 -9.45 -2.48
C TRP A 323 21.10 -9.04 -3.80
N GLU A 324 22.32 -8.48 -3.72
CA GLU A 324 23.16 -8.24 -4.89
C GLU A 324 23.34 -9.52 -5.72
N LYS A 325 23.63 -10.63 -5.04
CA LYS A 325 23.70 -11.93 -5.73
C LYS A 325 22.37 -12.32 -6.38
N THR A 326 21.24 -12.12 -5.71
CA THR A 326 19.92 -12.41 -6.28
C THR A 326 19.66 -11.61 -7.55
N LEU A 327 20.00 -10.31 -7.56
CA LEU A 327 19.89 -9.46 -8.73
C LEU A 327 20.81 -9.93 -9.86
N ASN A 328 22.07 -10.29 -9.54
CA ASN A 328 23.03 -10.79 -10.52
C ASN A 328 22.59 -12.14 -11.13
N ASP A 329 22.05 -13.04 -10.32
CA ASP A 329 21.51 -14.33 -10.78
C ASP A 329 20.29 -14.14 -11.70
N ALA A 330 19.54 -13.03 -11.53
CA ALA A 330 18.43 -12.61 -12.40
C ALA A 330 18.89 -11.88 -13.67
N GLY A 331 20.21 -11.66 -13.86
CA GLY A 331 20.78 -11.02 -15.05
C GLY A 331 20.90 -9.49 -14.95
N HIS A 332 20.77 -8.92 -13.77
CA HIS A 332 20.95 -7.49 -13.54
C HIS A 332 22.35 -7.16 -12.99
N ASP A 333 22.75 -5.89 -13.04
CA ASP A 333 23.87 -5.37 -12.25
C ASP A 333 23.39 -5.02 -10.84
N GLY A 334 23.49 -5.98 -9.93
CA GLY A 334 22.97 -5.84 -8.58
C GLY A 334 23.62 -4.71 -7.79
N ALA A 335 24.93 -4.53 -7.94
CA ALA A 335 25.67 -3.46 -7.27
C ALA A 335 25.19 -2.08 -7.77
N ALA A 336 25.02 -1.89 -9.09
CA ALA A 336 24.54 -0.65 -9.67
C ALA A 336 23.11 -0.33 -9.21
N ILE A 337 22.21 -1.31 -9.17
CA ILE A 337 20.82 -1.13 -8.74
C ILE A 337 20.75 -0.72 -7.26
N ILE A 338 21.48 -1.40 -6.38
CA ILE A 338 21.51 -1.08 -4.94
C ILE A 338 22.12 0.32 -4.71
N ALA A 339 23.21 0.67 -5.42
CA ALA A 339 23.81 1.99 -5.32
C ALA A 339 22.82 3.07 -5.79
N ARG A 340 22.16 2.84 -6.94
CA ARG A 340 21.18 3.80 -7.48
C ARG A 340 19.98 3.99 -6.58
N ALA A 341 19.48 2.91 -5.96
CA ALA A 341 18.39 2.98 -4.98
C ALA A 341 18.76 3.90 -3.80
N ASN A 342 20.00 3.79 -3.27
CA ASN A 342 20.48 4.67 -2.21
C ASN A 342 20.58 6.15 -2.67
N GLU A 343 21.14 6.41 -3.85
CA GLU A 343 21.23 7.77 -4.41
C GLU A 343 19.86 8.42 -4.55
N LEU A 344 18.85 7.66 -5.01
CA LEU A 344 17.49 8.14 -5.18
C LEU A 344 16.80 8.45 -3.84
N LEU A 345 17.19 7.76 -2.76
CA LEU A 345 16.66 8.03 -1.42
C LEU A 345 17.33 9.24 -0.76
N ASP A 346 18.55 9.56 -1.14
CA ASP A 346 19.33 10.69 -0.59
C ASP A 346 19.09 12.01 -1.35
N SER A 347 18.34 11.98 -2.49
CA SER A 347 18.08 13.12 -3.38
C SER A 347 16.85 14.02 -2.97
#